data_53fa20818adebe80f20ebc74149d8468
#
_entry.id   53fa20818adebe80f20ebc74149d8468
#
_cell.length_a   1.000
_cell.length_b   1.000
_cell.length_c   1.000
_cell.angle_alpha   90.00
_cell.angle_beta   90.00
_cell.angle_gamma   90.00
#
_symmetry.space_group_name_H-M   'P 1'
#
loop_
_entity.id
_entity.type
_entity.pdbx_description
1 polymer ?
#
loop_
_entity_poly.entity_id
_entity_poly.type
_entity_poly.pdbx_seq_one_letter_code
_entity_poly.pdbx_strand_id
1 'polypeptide(L)'
;MNTSKNMQGGKAISLLLAFQIIATVSFSQVQYTGTAMDLVVSGTSSLHDWNMKSVRANCTAVFTFNKAGLITGLSALSFSTPANGLKSDHSAMDNNAYKALKNDKNPSIMYTMTSVTVTPAAEGGSTVKCTGKLTIAGATLNEDLVAVCKPNADNTITVSGSRAISMKDFNMVPPTFMLGTIRTGNDVVLKFNLVLKKS
;
A
#
# COMPACT_ATOMS: atom_id res chain seq x y z
N MET A 1 29.53 -87.16 29.53
CA MET A 1 29.67 -86.49 28.20
C MET A 1 28.39 -85.65 28.01
N ASN A 2 28.44 -84.38 28.37
CA ASN A 2 27.32 -83.46 28.38
C ASN A 2 27.72 -82.20 27.62
N THR A 3 27.08 -81.97 26.50
CA THR A 3 27.27 -80.79 25.70
C THR A 3 26.12 -79.83 26.01
N SER A 4 26.38 -78.72 26.66
CA SER A 4 25.44 -77.64 26.90
C SER A 4 25.38 -76.70 25.70
N LYS A 5 24.22 -76.51 25.18
CA LYS A 5 23.90 -75.51 24.12
C LYS A 5 23.55 -74.16 24.78
N ASN A 6 24.37 -73.18 24.51
CA ASN A 6 24.06 -71.77 24.83
C ASN A 6 23.09 -71.22 23.80
N MET A 7 21.93 -70.80 24.26
CA MET A 7 20.97 -69.98 23.47
C MET A 7 21.21 -68.51 23.77
N GLN A 8 21.77 -67.80 22.82
CA GLN A 8 21.86 -66.30 22.87
C GLN A 8 20.49 -65.71 22.43
N GLY A 9 19.85 -65.04 23.37
CA GLY A 9 18.65 -64.28 23.08
C GLY A 9 19.02 -62.96 22.40
N GLY A 10 18.64 -62.84 21.13
CA GLY A 10 18.72 -61.58 20.38
C GLY A 10 17.66 -60.60 20.86
N LYS A 11 18.09 -59.48 21.42
CA LYS A 11 17.23 -58.31 21.74
C LYS A 11 16.92 -57.59 20.45
N ALA A 12 15.71 -57.71 19.94
CA ALA A 12 15.21 -56.88 18.87
C ALA A 12 14.96 -55.46 19.40
N ILE A 13 15.78 -54.50 18.99
CA ILE A 13 15.58 -53.08 19.23
C ILE A 13 14.58 -52.59 18.19
N SER A 14 13.33 -52.40 18.63
CA SER A 14 12.28 -51.79 17.81
C SER A 14 12.50 -50.28 17.75
N LEU A 15 13.06 -49.77 16.65
CA LEU A 15 13.26 -48.34 16.40
C LEU A 15 11.92 -47.74 15.94
N LEU A 16 11.18 -47.16 16.87
CA LEU A 16 9.95 -46.38 16.57
C LEU A 16 10.39 -45.06 15.93
N LEU A 17 10.30 -44.96 14.59
CA LEU A 17 10.43 -43.71 13.85
C LEU A 17 9.16 -42.86 14.10
N ALA A 18 9.25 -41.93 15.04
CA ALA A 18 8.21 -40.92 15.21
C ALA A 18 8.27 -39.96 14.03
N PHE A 19 7.40 -40.14 13.05
CA PHE A 19 7.20 -39.24 11.91
C PHE A 19 6.48 -37.99 12.42
N GLN A 20 7.21 -36.94 12.76
CA GLN A 20 6.62 -35.64 13.09
C GLN A 20 6.07 -35.01 11.81
N ILE A 21 4.75 -35.02 11.65
CA ILE A 21 4.05 -34.27 10.61
C ILE A 21 4.16 -32.79 10.98
N ILE A 22 5.14 -32.10 10.42
CA ILE A 22 5.21 -30.63 10.46
C ILE A 22 4.06 -30.13 9.59
N ALA A 23 2.95 -29.71 10.20
CA ALA A 23 1.88 -29.02 9.52
C ALA A 23 2.42 -27.67 9.02
N THR A 24 2.82 -27.60 7.76
CA THR A 24 3.18 -26.33 7.11
C THR A 24 1.91 -25.49 6.99
N VAL A 25 1.84 -24.40 7.72
CA VAL A 25 0.78 -23.41 7.56
C VAL A 25 1.04 -22.70 6.24
N SER A 26 0.36 -23.12 5.20
CA SER A 26 0.43 -22.47 3.87
C SER A 26 -0.39 -21.18 3.93
N PHE A 27 0.27 -20.06 3.95
CA PHE A 27 -0.35 -18.74 3.73
C PHE A 27 -0.47 -18.53 2.22
N SER A 28 -1.69 -18.33 1.73
CA SER A 28 -1.91 -17.99 0.32
C SER A 28 -1.58 -16.51 0.11
N GLN A 29 -0.54 -16.23 -0.67
CA GLN A 29 -0.26 -14.90 -1.17
C GLN A 29 -1.07 -14.68 -2.46
N VAL A 30 -1.80 -13.58 -2.51
CA VAL A 30 -2.68 -13.26 -3.63
C VAL A 30 -2.41 -11.85 -4.11
N GLN A 31 -2.14 -11.71 -5.40
CA GLN A 31 -1.96 -10.42 -6.04
C GLN A 31 -3.30 -9.79 -6.37
N TYR A 32 -3.38 -8.48 -6.15
CA TYR A 32 -4.51 -7.62 -6.47
C TYR A 32 -4.04 -6.42 -7.27
N THR A 33 -4.88 -5.99 -8.21
CA THR A 33 -4.63 -4.81 -9.05
C THR A 33 -5.81 -3.86 -8.95
N GLY A 34 -5.54 -2.57 -8.95
CA GLY A 34 -6.56 -1.54 -8.85
C GLY A 34 -7.48 -1.49 -10.07
N THR A 35 -8.78 -1.44 -9.83
CA THR A 35 -9.82 -1.32 -10.85
C THR A 35 -10.61 -0.02 -10.75
N ALA A 36 -10.72 0.55 -9.54
CA ALA A 36 -11.29 1.86 -9.30
C ALA A 36 -10.37 2.64 -8.35
N MET A 37 -10.02 3.85 -8.72
CA MET A 37 -9.05 4.70 -8.04
C MET A 37 -9.65 6.08 -7.83
N ASP A 38 -10.09 6.38 -6.62
CA ASP A 38 -10.48 7.72 -6.22
C ASP A 38 -9.38 8.32 -5.34
N LEU A 39 -8.61 9.22 -5.93
CA LEU A 39 -7.52 9.92 -5.30
C LEU A 39 -7.83 11.41 -5.30
N VAL A 40 -7.96 11.99 -4.12
CA VAL A 40 -8.26 13.42 -3.93
C VAL A 40 -7.10 14.07 -3.18
N VAL A 41 -6.56 15.12 -3.77
CA VAL A 41 -5.60 16.02 -3.12
C VAL A 41 -6.32 17.31 -2.77
N SER A 42 -6.36 17.66 -1.50
CA SER A 42 -6.99 18.89 -1.00
C SER A 42 -5.95 19.79 -0.36
N GLY A 43 -6.11 21.08 -0.51
CA GLY A 43 -5.26 22.09 0.10
C GLY A 43 -6.01 23.39 0.29
N THR A 44 -5.33 24.36 0.88
CA THR A 44 -5.86 25.70 1.17
C THR A 44 -5.23 26.75 0.27
N SER A 45 -5.89 27.88 0.12
CA SER A 45 -5.29 29.08 -0.44
C SER A 45 -5.74 30.31 0.34
N SER A 46 -5.15 31.47 0.05
CA SER A 46 -5.59 32.75 0.65
C SER A 46 -6.99 33.16 0.21
N LEU A 47 -7.59 32.49 -0.77
CA LEU A 47 -8.92 32.79 -1.27
C LEU A 47 -9.97 31.75 -0.81
N HIS A 48 -9.70 30.47 -1.01
CA HIS A 48 -10.57 29.35 -0.63
C HIS A 48 -9.80 28.04 -0.62
N ASP A 49 -10.40 27.00 -0.06
CA ASP A 49 -9.94 25.63 -0.17
C ASP A 49 -10.11 25.11 -1.58
N TRP A 50 -9.26 24.17 -1.97
CA TRP A 50 -9.27 23.59 -3.31
C TRP A 50 -9.06 22.08 -3.24
N ASN A 51 -9.45 21.41 -4.30
CA ASN A 51 -9.16 19.99 -4.49
C ASN A 51 -8.83 19.67 -5.95
N MET A 52 -8.09 18.59 -6.13
CA MET A 52 -7.79 17.95 -7.40
C MET A 52 -8.04 16.46 -7.28
N LYS A 53 -8.49 15.82 -8.35
CA LYS A 53 -8.77 14.38 -8.39
C LYS A 53 -7.92 13.69 -9.44
N SER A 54 -7.51 12.46 -9.17
CA SER A 54 -6.98 11.56 -10.18
C SER A 54 -7.71 10.23 -10.14
N VAL A 55 -8.19 9.81 -11.32
CA VAL A 55 -8.78 8.48 -11.53
C VAL A 55 -7.87 7.58 -12.36
N ARG A 56 -6.72 8.11 -12.80
CA ARG A 56 -5.71 7.41 -13.58
C ARG A 56 -4.54 7.03 -12.69
N ALA A 57 -4.70 5.96 -11.96
CA ALA A 57 -3.64 5.44 -11.11
C ALA A 57 -3.49 3.93 -11.31
N ASN A 58 -2.32 3.40 -10.98
CA ASN A 58 -2.03 1.98 -10.93
C ASN A 58 -1.69 1.62 -9.49
N CYS A 59 -2.27 0.54 -8.99
CA CYS A 59 -1.95 -0.01 -7.69
C CYS A 59 -1.83 -1.53 -7.82
N THR A 60 -0.75 -2.08 -7.33
CA THR A 60 -0.55 -3.54 -7.24
C THR A 60 -0.16 -3.87 -5.81
N ALA A 61 -0.84 -4.83 -5.21
CA ALA A 61 -0.62 -5.27 -3.84
C ALA A 61 -0.66 -6.80 -3.75
N VAL A 62 0.18 -7.39 -2.91
CA VAL A 62 0.20 -8.83 -2.64
C VAL A 62 -0.18 -9.07 -1.19
N PHE A 63 -1.42 -9.49 -0.97
CA PHE A 63 -1.97 -9.75 0.35
C PHE A 63 -1.81 -11.20 0.78
N THR A 64 -1.70 -11.39 2.09
CA THR A 64 -1.75 -12.69 2.75
C THR A 64 -3.02 -12.78 3.58
N PHE A 65 -3.71 -13.92 3.48
CA PHE A 65 -4.96 -14.17 4.18
C PHE A 65 -4.84 -15.36 5.13
N ASN A 66 -5.59 -15.32 6.22
CA ASN A 66 -5.81 -16.48 7.07
C ASN A 66 -6.97 -17.36 6.51
N LYS A 67 -7.24 -18.48 7.18
CA LYS A 67 -8.33 -19.41 6.79
C LYS A 67 -9.73 -18.79 6.87
N ALA A 68 -9.91 -17.71 7.64
CA ALA A 68 -11.17 -16.97 7.77
C ALA A 68 -11.32 -15.87 6.70
N GLY A 69 -10.38 -15.73 5.76
CA GLY A 69 -10.41 -14.70 4.71
C GLY A 69 -9.99 -13.30 5.18
N LEU A 70 -9.44 -13.17 6.39
CA LEU A 70 -8.95 -11.89 6.90
C LEU A 70 -7.53 -11.62 6.39
N ILE A 71 -7.25 -10.37 6.05
CA ILE A 71 -5.90 -9.92 5.67
C ILE A 71 -5.00 -9.95 6.90
N THR A 72 -3.92 -10.72 6.82
CA THR A 72 -2.94 -10.88 7.90
C THR A 72 -1.55 -10.37 7.51
N GLY A 73 -1.36 -10.07 6.22
CA GLY A 73 -0.09 -9.56 5.72
C GLY A 73 -0.21 -8.87 4.37
N LEU A 74 0.83 -8.12 4.03
CA LEU A 74 1.02 -7.46 2.74
C LEU A 74 2.51 -7.58 2.41
N SER A 75 2.86 -8.37 1.40
CA SER A 75 4.26 -8.64 1.06
C SER A 75 4.81 -7.68 -0.01
N ALA A 76 3.94 -7.06 -0.80
CA ALA A 76 4.30 -6.03 -1.77
C ALA A 76 3.19 -5.00 -1.94
N LEU A 77 3.58 -3.74 -2.15
CA LEU A 77 2.68 -2.66 -2.53
C LEU A 77 3.46 -1.68 -3.42
N SER A 78 2.91 -1.43 -4.60
CA SER A 78 3.37 -0.40 -5.52
C SER A 78 2.18 0.41 -6.01
N PHE A 79 2.31 1.72 -5.97
CA PHE A 79 1.31 2.67 -6.45
C PHE A 79 1.98 3.68 -7.37
N SER A 80 1.30 4.07 -8.45
CA SER A 80 1.73 5.17 -9.31
C SER A 80 0.55 5.91 -9.91
N THR A 81 0.70 7.22 -10.09
CA THR A 81 -0.25 8.06 -10.81
C THR A 81 0.50 9.08 -11.67
N PRO A 82 0.03 9.37 -12.90
CA PRO A 82 0.62 10.45 -13.70
C PRO A 82 0.40 11.80 -13.00
N ALA A 83 1.43 12.63 -12.95
CA ALA A 83 1.32 13.97 -12.36
C ALA A 83 0.27 14.83 -13.10
N ASN A 84 0.18 14.72 -14.44
CA ASN A 84 -0.85 15.36 -15.25
C ASN A 84 -2.21 14.64 -15.20
N GLY A 85 -2.32 13.57 -14.43
CA GLY A 85 -3.57 12.87 -14.11
C GLY A 85 -4.39 13.59 -13.05
N LEU A 86 -3.76 14.45 -12.25
CA LEU A 86 -4.44 15.28 -11.28
C LEU A 86 -5.20 16.39 -12.00
N LYS A 87 -6.51 16.48 -11.78
CA LYS A 87 -7.42 17.42 -12.43
C LYS A 87 -8.26 18.15 -11.40
N SER A 88 -8.46 19.43 -11.63
CA SER A 88 -9.48 20.26 -11.00
C SER A 88 -10.53 20.67 -12.02
N ASP A 89 -11.50 21.47 -11.62
CA ASP A 89 -12.50 22.04 -12.55
C ASP A 89 -11.94 23.26 -13.32
N HIS A 90 -10.66 23.62 -13.10
CA HIS A 90 -10.02 24.80 -13.66
C HIS A 90 -8.68 24.50 -14.32
N SER A 91 -8.59 24.61 -15.63
CA SER A 91 -7.38 24.33 -16.41
C SER A 91 -6.15 25.16 -15.99
N ALA A 92 -6.37 26.42 -15.56
CA ALA A 92 -5.29 27.25 -15.06
C ALA A 92 -4.68 26.72 -13.76
N MET A 93 -5.51 26.17 -12.89
CA MET A 93 -5.08 25.50 -11.66
C MET A 93 -4.31 24.21 -11.99
N ASP A 94 -4.82 23.40 -12.92
CA ASP A 94 -4.16 22.19 -13.40
C ASP A 94 -2.74 22.49 -13.89
N ASN A 95 -2.60 23.50 -14.77
CA ASN A 95 -1.32 23.90 -15.33
C ASN A 95 -0.32 24.35 -14.26
N ASN A 96 -0.78 25.06 -13.23
CA ASN A 96 0.08 25.48 -12.12
C ASN A 96 0.50 24.29 -11.24
N ALA A 97 -0.41 23.34 -10.99
CA ALA A 97 -0.09 22.10 -10.30
C ALA A 97 0.96 21.29 -11.07
N TYR A 98 0.85 21.17 -12.41
CA TYR A 98 1.84 20.45 -13.22
C TYR A 98 3.21 21.11 -13.20
N LYS A 99 3.27 22.43 -13.18
CA LYS A 99 4.53 23.16 -13.01
C LYS A 99 5.14 22.90 -11.64
N ALA A 100 4.34 22.98 -10.56
CA ALA A 100 4.81 22.69 -9.21
C ALA A 100 5.30 21.25 -9.05
N LEU A 101 4.61 20.29 -9.67
CA LEU A 101 4.99 18.88 -9.73
C LEU A 101 6.17 18.61 -10.67
N LYS A 102 6.65 19.62 -11.40
CA LYS A 102 7.73 19.49 -12.40
C LYS A 102 7.44 18.37 -13.42
N ASN A 103 6.18 18.31 -13.87
CA ASN A 103 5.64 17.20 -14.69
C ASN A 103 6.50 16.87 -15.91
N ASP A 104 7.11 17.85 -16.58
CA ASP A 104 7.93 17.64 -17.78
C ASP A 104 9.17 16.79 -17.51
N LYS A 105 9.71 16.86 -16.28
CA LYS A 105 10.87 16.09 -15.84
C LYS A 105 10.49 14.88 -14.99
N ASN A 106 9.38 14.96 -14.29
CA ASN A 106 8.92 13.97 -13.31
C ASN A 106 7.43 13.66 -13.55
N PRO A 107 7.11 12.90 -14.62
CA PRO A 107 5.73 12.72 -15.07
C PRO A 107 4.89 11.83 -14.15
N SER A 108 5.50 11.20 -13.14
CA SER A 108 4.82 10.24 -12.27
C SER A 108 5.07 10.52 -10.80
N ILE A 109 4.02 10.34 -9.99
CA ILE A 109 4.08 10.24 -8.54
C ILE A 109 4.04 8.76 -8.20
N MET A 110 4.95 8.28 -7.34
CA MET A 110 5.11 6.85 -7.05
C MET A 110 5.26 6.60 -5.56
N TYR A 111 4.71 5.49 -5.10
CA TYR A 111 4.94 4.95 -3.76
C TYR A 111 5.32 3.48 -3.84
N THR A 112 6.37 3.09 -3.15
CA THR A 112 6.82 1.70 -3.04
C THR A 112 7.05 1.36 -1.57
N MET A 113 6.34 0.36 -1.07
CA MET A 113 6.44 -0.13 0.30
C MET A 113 7.82 -0.75 0.57
N THR A 114 8.35 -0.49 1.76
CA THR A 114 9.59 -1.13 2.28
C THR A 114 9.32 -2.00 3.50
N SER A 115 8.34 -1.63 4.33
CA SER A 115 7.92 -2.43 5.48
C SER A 115 6.44 -2.22 5.77
N VAL A 116 5.85 -3.15 6.53
CA VAL A 116 4.42 -3.13 6.83
C VAL A 116 4.13 -3.76 8.19
N THR A 117 3.11 -3.24 8.85
CA THR A 117 2.44 -3.86 9.99
C THR A 117 0.96 -3.96 9.68
N VAL A 118 0.37 -5.14 9.90
CA VAL A 118 -1.06 -5.40 9.70
C VAL A 118 -1.67 -5.78 11.03
N THR A 119 -2.75 -5.08 11.41
CA THR A 119 -3.50 -5.34 12.64
C THR A 119 -4.99 -5.48 12.30
N PRO A 120 -5.74 -6.34 13.02
CA PRO A 120 -7.17 -6.42 12.83
C PRO A 120 -7.84 -5.06 13.08
N ALA A 121 -8.87 -4.75 12.29
CA ALA A 121 -9.73 -3.58 12.46
C ALA A 121 -11.18 -4.03 12.66
N ALA A 122 -12.06 -3.09 12.98
CA ALA A 122 -13.49 -3.37 13.13
C ALA A 122 -14.10 -3.88 11.81
N GLU A 123 -15.27 -4.51 11.90
CA GLU A 123 -16.09 -4.98 10.75
C GLU A 123 -15.36 -5.90 9.76
N GLY A 124 -14.43 -6.74 10.24
CA GLY A 124 -13.71 -7.70 9.40
C GLY A 124 -12.63 -7.08 8.50
N GLY A 125 -12.29 -5.80 8.72
CA GLY A 125 -11.19 -5.14 8.05
C GLY A 125 -9.84 -5.36 8.73
N SER A 126 -8.79 -4.80 8.13
CA SER A 126 -7.44 -4.75 8.69
C SER A 126 -6.86 -3.36 8.54
N THR A 127 -6.24 -2.85 9.60
CA THR A 127 -5.43 -1.63 9.53
C THR A 127 -4.05 -2.02 9.06
N VAL A 128 -3.62 -1.42 7.97
CA VAL A 128 -2.33 -1.62 7.33
C VAL A 128 -1.52 -0.35 7.49
N LYS A 129 -0.43 -0.41 8.24
CA LYS A 129 0.55 0.67 8.36
C LYS A 129 1.77 0.29 7.52
N CYS A 130 2.01 1.01 6.43
CA CYS A 130 3.14 0.84 5.54
C CYS A 130 4.15 1.96 5.74
N THR A 131 5.43 1.62 5.83
CA THR A 131 6.53 2.57 5.56
C THR A 131 7.03 2.32 4.15
N GLY A 132 7.29 3.37 3.39
CA GLY A 132 7.73 3.23 2.00
C GLY A 132 8.36 4.49 1.44
N LYS A 133 8.82 4.40 0.21
CA LYS A 133 9.40 5.51 -0.54
C LYS A 133 8.32 6.19 -1.37
N LEU A 134 8.02 7.45 -1.05
CA LEU A 134 7.13 8.31 -1.83
C LEU A 134 7.99 9.25 -2.67
N THR A 135 7.77 9.24 -3.98
CA THR A 135 8.46 10.12 -4.94
C THR A 135 7.46 11.10 -5.52
N ILE A 136 7.70 12.39 -5.32
CA ILE A 136 6.91 13.51 -5.87
C ILE A 136 7.88 14.56 -6.42
N ALA A 137 7.62 15.11 -7.59
CA ALA A 137 8.40 16.19 -8.21
C ALA A 137 9.91 15.90 -8.30
N GLY A 138 10.32 14.64 -8.33
CA GLY A 138 11.70 14.17 -8.37
C GLY A 138 12.37 14.02 -7.00
N ALA A 139 11.72 14.40 -5.92
CA ALA A 139 12.19 14.14 -4.56
C ALA A 139 11.60 12.83 -4.03
N THR A 140 12.41 12.04 -3.33
CA THR A 140 11.99 10.77 -2.72
C THR A 140 12.20 10.81 -1.22
N LEU A 141 11.14 10.59 -0.45
CA LEU A 141 11.16 10.55 1.01
C LEU A 141 10.61 9.23 1.53
N ASN A 142 11.02 8.85 2.74
CA ASN A 142 10.37 7.78 3.47
C ASN A 142 9.08 8.31 4.10
N GLU A 143 7.96 7.70 3.77
CA GLU A 143 6.63 8.10 4.23
C GLU A 143 5.86 6.93 4.80
N ASP A 144 5.19 7.18 5.93
CA ASP A 144 4.26 6.24 6.54
C ASP A 144 2.86 6.49 5.99
N LEU A 145 2.23 5.44 5.47
CA LEU A 145 0.83 5.43 5.06
C LEU A 145 0.04 4.50 5.97
N VAL A 146 -1.11 4.97 6.44
CA VAL A 146 -2.06 4.16 7.18
C VAL A 146 -3.33 4.02 6.36
N ALA A 147 -3.76 2.79 6.13
CA ALA A 147 -4.96 2.46 5.40
C ALA A 147 -5.81 1.42 6.12
N VAL A 148 -7.10 1.47 5.92
CA VAL A 148 -8.01 0.38 6.24
C VAL A 148 -8.25 -0.42 4.97
N CYS A 149 -7.96 -1.72 5.04
CA CYS A 149 -8.18 -2.68 3.97
C CYS A 149 -9.35 -3.59 4.35
N LYS A 150 -10.40 -3.63 3.55
CA LYS A 150 -11.61 -4.42 3.80
C LYS A 150 -11.87 -5.38 2.63
N PRO A 151 -11.79 -6.70 2.84
CA PRO A 151 -12.25 -7.67 1.84
C PRO A 151 -13.76 -7.53 1.63
N ASN A 152 -14.21 -7.55 0.38
CA ASN A 152 -15.60 -7.47 -0.02
C ASN A 152 -16.14 -8.83 -0.43
N ALA A 153 -17.48 -8.99 -0.43
CA ALA A 153 -18.13 -10.24 -0.79
C ALA A 153 -17.89 -10.67 -2.26
N ASP A 154 -17.56 -9.73 -3.14
CA ASP A 154 -17.22 -9.96 -4.55
C ASP A 154 -15.74 -10.29 -4.79
N ASN A 155 -14.99 -10.62 -3.75
CA ASN A 155 -13.56 -10.90 -3.76
C ASN A 155 -12.67 -9.70 -4.16
N THR A 156 -13.19 -8.47 -4.11
CA THR A 156 -12.37 -7.27 -4.19
C THR A 156 -11.91 -6.84 -2.79
N ILE A 157 -10.96 -5.90 -2.75
CA ILE A 157 -10.51 -5.27 -1.49
C ILE A 157 -10.69 -3.77 -1.63
N THR A 158 -11.43 -3.16 -0.70
CA THR A 158 -11.47 -1.71 -0.55
C THR A 158 -10.30 -1.27 0.32
N VAL A 159 -9.54 -0.29 -0.15
CA VAL A 159 -8.38 0.29 0.56
C VAL A 159 -8.63 1.78 0.70
N SER A 160 -8.78 2.27 1.91
CA SER A 160 -9.05 3.68 2.19
C SER A 160 -8.11 4.26 3.22
N GLY A 161 -7.74 5.52 3.04
CA GLY A 161 -6.85 6.21 3.97
C GLY A 161 -6.64 7.67 3.60
N SER A 162 -5.81 8.34 4.40
CA SER A 162 -5.39 9.71 4.13
C SER A 162 -3.99 9.98 4.66
N ARG A 163 -3.30 10.95 4.04
CA ARG A 163 -1.97 11.41 4.45
C ARG A 163 -1.84 12.90 4.24
N ALA A 164 -1.37 13.64 5.25
CA ALA A 164 -0.92 15.01 5.09
C ALA A 164 0.50 15.03 4.50
N ILE A 165 0.75 15.91 3.55
CA ILE A 165 2.01 16.05 2.82
C ILE A 165 2.37 17.53 2.78
N SER A 166 3.63 17.86 3.11
CA SER A 166 4.20 19.18 2.92
C SER A 166 4.83 19.28 1.53
N MET A 167 4.37 20.19 0.69
CA MET A 167 4.94 20.39 -0.65
C MET A 167 6.42 20.74 -0.61
N LYS A 168 6.85 21.52 0.37
CA LYS A 168 8.26 21.94 0.51
C LYS A 168 9.20 20.78 0.82
N ASP A 169 8.74 19.76 1.53
CA ASP A 169 9.56 18.57 1.83
C ASP A 169 9.96 17.83 0.54
N PHE A 170 9.12 17.91 -0.49
CA PHE A 170 9.39 17.39 -1.82
C PHE A 170 10.03 18.43 -2.78
N ASN A 171 10.65 19.47 -2.24
CA ASN A 171 11.29 20.53 -3.04
C ASN A 171 10.33 21.18 -4.06
N MET A 172 9.04 21.25 -3.72
CA MET A 172 8.03 21.93 -4.50
C MET A 172 7.86 23.36 -3.98
N VAL A 173 7.55 24.28 -4.88
CA VAL A 173 7.15 25.63 -4.53
C VAL A 173 5.63 25.71 -4.61
N PRO A 174 4.92 26.01 -3.49
CA PRO A 174 3.49 26.20 -3.52
C PRO A 174 3.08 27.22 -4.58
N PRO A 175 2.13 26.89 -5.49
CA PRO A 175 1.74 27.79 -6.58
C PRO A 175 1.16 29.11 -6.07
N THR A 176 1.36 30.17 -6.86
CA THR A 176 0.69 31.46 -6.68
C THR A 176 -0.06 31.85 -7.94
N PHE A 177 -1.10 32.67 -7.80
CA PHE A 177 -1.95 33.15 -8.89
C PHE A 177 -2.03 34.68 -8.85
N MET A 178 -2.45 35.30 -9.97
CA MET A 178 -2.67 36.73 -10.09
C MET A 178 -1.49 37.55 -9.54
N LEU A 179 -0.30 37.31 -10.09
CA LEU A 179 0.95 38.00 -9.68
C LEU A 179 1.27 37.85 -8.17
N GLY A 180 0.91 36.72 -7.56
CA GLY A 180 1.20 36.43 -6.16
C GLY A 180 0.15 36.91 -5.15
N THR A 181 -0.97 37.50 -5.63
CA THR A 181 -2.09 37.92 -4.78
C THR A 181 -2.77 36.74 -4.11
N ILE A 182 -2.96 35.63 -4.84
CA ILE A 182 -3.51 34.38 -4.31
C ILE A 182 -2.33 33.43 -4.07
N ARG A 183 -2.21 32.92 -2.86
CA ARG A 183 -1.13 32.01 -2.45
C ARG A 183 -1.69 30.69 -1.99
N THR A 184 -1.17 29.60 -2.51
CA THR A 184 -1.49 28.24 -2.06
C THR A 184 -0.77 27.94 -0.75
N GLY A 185 -1.45 27.28 0.19
CA GLY A 185 -0.84 26.73 1.41
C GLY A 185 0.21 25.66 1.08
N ASN A 186 1.14 25.44 2.00
CA ASN A 186 2.19 24.45 1.82
C ASN A 186 1.68 23.01 2.00
N ASP A 187 0.73 22.82 2.90
CA ASP A 187 0.28 21.51 3.31
C ASP A 187 -0.94 21.08 2.49
N VAL A 188 -0.90 19.84 2.03
CA VAL A 188 -1.98 19.18 1.30
C VAL A 188 -2.38 17.89 1.99
N VAL A 189 -3.63 17.50 1.88
CA VAL A 189 -4.14 16.22 2.36
C VAL A 189 -4.48 15.36 1.15
N LEU A 190 -3.79 14.24 1.08
CA LEU A 190 -4.11 13.15 0.16
C LEU A 190 -5.15 12.25 0.80
N LYS A 191 -6.30 12.06 0.16
CA LYS A 191 -7.30 11.04 0.50
C LYS A 191 -7.40 10.04 -0.63
N PHE A 192 -7.50 8.77 -0.30
CA PHE A 192 -7.63 7.72 -1.31
C PHE A 192 -8.69 6.70 -0.89
N ASN A 193 -9.44 6.25 -1.89
CA ASN A 193 -10.37 5.14 -1.79
C ASN A 193 -10.22 4.29 -3.06
N LEU A 194 -9.60 3.12 -2.92
CA LEU A 194 -9.22 2.26 -4.02
C LEU A 194 -10.00 0.95 -3.92
N VAL A 195 -10.41 0.42 -5.06
CA VAL A 195 -10.94 -0.95 -5.15
C VAL A 195 -9.94 -1.78 -5.94
N LEU A 196 -9.44 -2.84 -5.29
CA LEU A 196 -8.47 -3.75 -5.87
C LEU A 196 -9.16 -5.08 -6.17
N LYS A 197 -8.93 -5.61 -7.37
CA LYS A 197 -9.45 -6.90 -7.84
C LYS A 197 -8.31 -7.92 -7.88
N LYS A 198 -8.62 -9.15 -7.58
CA LYS A 198 -7.69 -10.27 -7.71
C LYS A 198 -7.23 -10.40 -9.18
N SER A 199 -5.90 -10.45 -9.36
CA SER A 199 -5.25 -10.61 -10.68
C SER A 199 -5.22 -12.07 -11.11
#